data_ff67f952973d864847444b5ded324d83
#
_entry.id   ff67f952973d864847444b5ded324d83
#
_cell.length_a   1.000
_cell.length_b   1.000
_cell.length_c   1.000
_cell.angle_alpha   90.00
_cell.angle_beta   90.00
_cell.angle_gamma   90.00
#
_symmetry.space_group_name_H-M   'P 1'
#
loop_
_entity.id
_entity.type
_entity.pdbx_description
1 polymer ?
#
loop_
_entity_poly.entity_id
_entity_poly.type
_entity_poly.pdbx_seq_one_letter_code
_entity_poly.pdbx_strand_id
1 'polypeptide(L)'
;MLKVLVRAAGIAAVALIACLGSSVQAQTPPAATQGASDIKRTVLQKFDVPGSNYETVIAFVEIAPNGVVGKHTHPGVDSGVLQSGQLSLTAEGRPEQVAKAGDSWQVPPNTVHWGKAGPEGAKIVNTYVVEKGKPLATPVP
;
A
#
# COMPACT_ATOMS: atom_id res chain seq x y z
N MET A 1 -7.97 31.30 89.55
CA MET A 1 -6.60 30.90 89.96
C MET A 1 -6.35 29.48 89.54
N LEU A 2 -5.22 29.23 89.06
CA LEU A 2 -4.57 27.96 88.69
C LEU A 2 -4.76 27.51 87.18
N LYS A 3 -3.70 27.80 86.45
CA LYS A 3 -3.46 27.36 85.09
C LYS A 3 -2.93 25.92 85.12
N VAL A 4 -3.56 25.02 84.38
CA VAL A 4 -2.97 23.72 84.07
C VAL A 4 -2.61 23.67 82.58
N LEU A 5 -1.28 23.57 82.37
CA LEU A 5 -0.70 23.38 81.07
C LEU A 5 -0.75 21.88 80.69
N VAL A 6 -1.46 21.50 79.64
CA VAL A 6 -1.34 20.15 79.08
C VAL A 6 -0.61 20.25 77.76
N ARG A 7 0.57 19.64 77.69
CA ARG A 7 1.36 19.45 76.49
C ARG A 7 0.84 18.23 75.77
N ALA A 8 0.35 18.39 74.53
CA ALA A 8 0.09 17.28 73.67
C ALA A 8 1.23 17.15 72.63
N ALA A 9 1.93 16.03 72.68
CA ALA A 9 2.94 15.68 71.71
C ALA A 9 2.27 15.15 70.44
N GLY A 10 2.40 15.85 69.32
CA GLY A 10 1.93 15.42 68.02
C GLY A 10 3.00 14.56 67.35
N ILE A 11 2.67 13.32 67.04
CA ILE A 11 3.49 12.41 66.22
C ILE A 11 3.12 12.69 64.76
N ALA A 12 4.06 13.26 63.99
CA ALA A 12 3.91 13.43 62.57
C ALA A 12 4.24 12.12 61.86
N ALA A 13 3.23 11.43 61.36
CA ALA A 13 3.43 10.29 60.44
C ALA A 13 3.68 10.80 59.04
N VAL A 14 4.90 10.64 58.56
CA VAL A 14 5.25 10.89 57.15
C VAL A 14 4.83 9.68 56.33
N ALA A 15 3.76 9.82 55.59
CA ALA A 15 3.36 8.83 54.60
C ALA A 15 4.20 9.00 53.34
N LEU A 16 5.10 8.05 53.08
CA LEU A 16 5.86 7.94 51.85
C LEU A 16 4.94 7.38 50.75
N ILE A 17 4.44 8.23 49.87
CA ILE A 17 3.71 7.80 48.69
C ILE A 17 4.74 7.38 47.63
N ALA A 18 4.92 6.07 47.46
CA ALA A 18 5.67 5.48 46.35
C ALA A 18 4.85 5.62 45.08
N CYS A 19 5.18 6.59 44.22
CA CYS A 19 4.66 6.66 42.85
C CYS A 19 5.23 5.50 42.03
N LEU A 20 4.46 4.42 41.88
CA LEU A 20 4.73 3.38 40.90
C LEU A 20 4.48 3.99 39.51
N GLY A 21 5.53 4.48 38.87
CA GLY A 21 5.51 4.92 37.50
C GLY A 21 5.30 3.73 36.58
N SER A 22 4.07 3.53 36.09
CA SER A 22 3.80 2.59 35.02
C SER A 22 4.40 3.15 33.74
N SER A 23 5.54 2.60 33.33
CA SER A 23 6.11 2.87 32.01
C SER A 23 5.19 2.28 30.95
N VAL A 24 4.43 3.13 30.25
CA VAL A 24 3.72 2.77 29.04
C VAL A 24 4.78 2.52 27.97
N GLN A 25 5.09 1.23 27.73
CA GLN A 25 5.89 0.84 26.58
C GLN A 25 5.06 1.09 25.33
N ALA A 26 5.48 2.03 24.51
CA ALA A 26 4.94 2.20 23.17
C ALA A 26 5.21 0.90 22.40
N GLN A 27 4.15 0.14 22.14
CA GLN A 27 4.21 -1.02 21.25
C GLN A 27 4.48 -0.49 19.84
N THR A 28 5.68 -0.74 19.32
CA THR A 28 5.94 -0.61 17.88
C THR A 28 4.95 -1.48 17.12
N PRO A 29 4.25 -0.94 16.10
CA PRO A 29 3.39 -1.78 15.28
C PRO A 29 4.22 -2.92 14.70
N PRO A 30 3.70 -4.16 14.64
CA PRO A 30 4.42 -5.26 14.02
C PRO A 30 4.79 -4.86 12.58
N ALA A 31 6.06 -5.06 12.22
CA ALA A 31 6.51 -4.92 10.85
C ALA A 31 5.61 -5.78 9.97
N ALA A 32 4.99 -5.19 8.96
CA ALA A 32 4.14 -5.90 8.02
C ALA A 32 4.95 -7.05 7.43
N THR A 33 4.56 -8.28 7.73
CA THR A 33 5.12 -9.48 7.11
C THR A 33 4.77 -9.41 5.63
N GLN A 34 5.76 -9.13 4.79
CA GLN A 34 5.63 -9.21 3.33
C GLN A 34 5.44 -10.69 2.97
N GLY A 35 4.18 -11.13 2.82
CA GLY A 35 3.88 -12.55 2.62
C GLY A 35 2.46 -12.81 2.16
N ALA A 36 1.97 -12.04 1.22
CA ALA A 36 0.92 -12.34 0.24
C ALA A 36 1.08 -11.24 -0.80
N SER A 37 0.95 -11.52 -2.09
CA SER A 37 1.16 -10.50 -3.10
C SER A 37 0.29 -9.29 -2.77
N ASP A 38 0.91 -8.11 -2.59
CA ASP A 38 0.23 -6.85 -2.34
C ASP A 38 -0.77 -6.50 -3.47
N ILE A 39 -0.83 -7.36 -4.49
CA ILE A 39 -1.57 -7.15 -5.73
C ILE A 39 -2.52 -8.32 -5.97
N LYS A 40 -3.80 -8.00 -6.08
CA LYS A 40 -4.83 -8.92 -6.55
C LYS A 40 -5.30 -8.50 -7.94
N ARG A 41 -5.22 -9.41 -8.92
CA ARG A 41 -5.73 -9.19 -10.27
C ARG A 41 -6.91 -10.11 -10.54
N THR A 42 -8.03 -9.54 -10.95
CA THR A 42 -9.23 -10.27 -11.36
C THR A 42 -9.49 -9.98 -12.83
N VAL A 43 -9.40 -11.00 -13.69
CA VAL A 43 -9.75 -10.86 -15.11
C VAL A 43 -11.26 -10.74 -15.20
N LEU A 44 -11.73 -9.65 -15.82
CA LEU A 44 -13.14 -9.36 -16.01
C LEU A 44 -13.61 -9.86 -17.38
N GLN A 45 -12.79 -9.64 -18.42
CA GLN A 45 -13.08 -10.03 -19.79
C GLN A 45 -11.79 -10.41 -20.51
N LYS A 46 -11.90 -11.33 -21.46
CA LYS A 46 -10.83 -11.73 -22.35
C LYS A 46 -11.44 -12.09 -23.71
N PHE A 47 -10.90 -11.51 -24.77
CA PHE A 47 -11.37 -11.77 -26.13
C PHE A 47 -10.28 -11.50 -27.17
N ASP A 48 -10.39 -12.19 -28.28
CA ASP A 48 -9.45 -12.08 -29.39
C ASP A 48 -9.59 -10.76 -30.15
N VAL A 49 -8.44 -10.19 -30.56
CA VAL A 49 -8.44 -9.09 -31.52
C VAL A 49 -8.57 -9.69 -32.93
N PRO A 50 -9.68 -9.45 -33.67
CA PRO A 50 -9.92 -10.07 -34.93
C PRO A 50 -8.79 -9.85 -35.95
N GLY A 51 -8.41 -10.91 -36.67
CA GLY A 51 -7.37 -10.84 -37.72
C GLY A 51 -5.95 -10.68 -37.22
N SER A 52 -5.69 -10.89 -35.90
CA SER A 52 -4.37 -10.73 -35.32
C SER A 52 -3.99 -11.86 -34.37
N ASN A 53 -2.72 -11.90 -33.96
CA ASN A 53 -2.22 -12.78 -32.88
C ASN A 53 -2.31 -12.12 -31.49
N TYR A 54 -3.21 -11.16 -31.30
CA TYR A 54 -3.39 -10.45 -30.05
C TYR A 54 -4.74 -10.80 -29.40
N GLU A 55 -4.79 -10.60 -28.11
CA GLU A 55 -6.00 -10.67 -27.30
C GLU A 55 -6.10 -9.42 -26.42
N THR A 56 -7.33 -9.03 -26.10
CA THR A 56 -7.60 -7.99 -25.12
C THR A 56 -7.97 -8.66 -23.80
N VAL A 57 -7.32 -8.24 -22.74
CA VAL A 57 -7.63 -8.66 -21.36
C VAL A 57 -8.02 -7.43 -20.57
N ILE A 58 -9.24 -7.40 -20.06
CA ILE A 58 -9.69 -6.36 -19.12
C ILE A 58 -9.62 -6.95 -17.70
N ALA A 59 -8.90 -6.28 -16.82
CA ALA A 59 -8.71 -6.74 -15.46
C ALA A 59 -8.97 -5.63 -14.43
N PHE A 60 -9.53 -6.02 -13.31
CA PHE A 60 -9.55 -5.19 -12.11
C PHE A 60 -8.33 -5.55 -11.26
N VAL A 61 -7.54 -4.53 -10.92
CA VAL A 61 -6.31 -4.68 -10.13
C VAL A 61 -6.45 -3.90 -8.84
N GLU A 62 -6.29 -4.59 -7.73
CA GLU A 62 -6.29 -4.03 -6.38
C GLU A 62 -4.87 -4.12 -5.82
N ILE A 63 -4.33 -3.00 -5.37
CA ILE A 63 -3.03 -2.91 -4.72
C ILE A 63 -3.25 -2.49 -3.28
N ALA A 64 -2.70 -3.26 -2.35
CA ALA A 64 -2.81 -2.98 -0.92
C ALA A 64 -2.24 -1.59 -0.55
N PRO A 65 -2.63 -1.01 0.60
CA PRO A 65 -2.01 0.22 1.12
C PRO A 65 -0.49 0.14 1.15
N ASN A 66 0.18 1.10 0.51
CA ASN A 66 1.64 1.16 0.31
C ASN A 66 2.24 -0.04 -0.45
N GLY A 67 1.40 -0.88 -1.05
CA GLY A 67 1.82 -2.06 -1.81
C GLY A 67 2.68 -1.71 -3.01
N VAL A 68 3.63 -2.59 -3.33
CA VAL A 68 4.64 -2.38 -4.38
C VAL A 68 4.35 -3.30 -5.56
N VAL A 69 4.27 -2.71 -6.74
CA VAL A 69 4.30 -3.44 -8.02
C VAL A 69 5.74 -3.52 -8.47
N GLY A 70 6.34 -4.71 -8.42
CA GLY A 70 7.72 -4.94 -8.85
C GLY A 70 7.93 -4.65 -10.33
N LYS A 71 9.19 -4.49 -10.74
CA LYS A 71 9.55 -4.29 -12.15
C LYS A 71 9.05 -5.45 -13.00
N HIS A 72 8.40 -5.14 -14.10
CA HIS A 72 7.88 -6.14 -15.05
C HIS A 72 7.65 -5.52 -16.43
N THR A 73 7.34 -6.39 -17.39
CA THR A 73 6.95 -6.01 -18.75
C THR A 73 5.67 -6.75 -19.14
N HIS A 74 4.98 -6.24 -20.18
CA HIS A 74 3.88 -6.92 -20.85
C HIS A 74 4.20 -7.18 -22.33
N PRO A 75 3.78 -8.32 -22.93
CA PRO A 75 4.00 -8.60 -24.36
C PRO A 75 2.98 -7.84 -25.25
N GLY A 76 2.73 -6.59 -24.91
CA GLY A 76 1.76 -5.72 -25.57
C GLY A 76 1.52 -4.45 -24.78
N VAL A 77 0.48 -3.71 -25.13
CA VAL A 77 0.13 -2.43 -24.50
C VAL A 77 -0.59 -2.69 -23.16
N ASP A 78 -0.19 -1.96 -22.12
CA ASP A 78 -0.94 -1.82 -20.86
C ASP A 78 -1.55 -0.42 -20.80
N SER A 79 -2.86 -0.34 -20.61
CA SER A 79 -3.59 0.92 -20.41
C SER A 79 -4.42 0.84 -19.14
N GLY A 80 -4.15 1.72 -18.19
CA GLY A 80 -4.84 1.76 -16.90
C GLY A 80 -5.63 3.03 -16.66
N VAL A 81 -6.71 2.90 -15.90
CA VAL A 81 -7.48 4.01 -15.33
C VAL A 81 -7.58 3.78 -13.83
N LEU A 82 -7.12 4.74 -13.04
CA LEU A 82 -7.23 4.67 -11.59
C LEU A 82 -8.66 4.98 -11.16
N GLN A 83 -9.30 4.04 -10.48
CA GLN A 83 -10.67 4.17 -9.96
C GLN A 83 -10.69 4.84 -8.57
N SER A 84 -9.73 4.46 -7.72
CA SER A 84 -9.60 5.04 -6.37
C SER A 84 -8.19 4.88 -5.82
N GLY A 85 -7.85 5.69 -4.81
CA GLY A 85 -6.54 5.71 -4.18
C GLY A 85 -5.52 6.52 -4.97
N GLN A 86 -4.26 6.15 -4.88
CA GLN A 86 -3.13 6.79 -5.55
C GLN A 86 -2.13 5.75 -6.03
N LEU A 87 -1.51 5.99 -7.18
CA LEU A 87 -0.44 5.15 -7.73
C LEU A 87 0.70 6.02 -8.24
N SER A 88 1.91 5.84 -7.70
CA SER A 88 3.14 6.28 -8.36
C SER A 88 3.53 5.22 -9.37
N LEU A 89 3.58 5.58 -10.65
CA LEU A 89 3.94 4.71 -11.76
C LEU A 89 5.20 5.24 -12.43
N THR A 90 6.19 4.38 -12.57
CA THR A 90 7.41 4.67 -13.32
C THR A 90 7.54 3.69 -14.47
N ALA A 91 7.82 4.21 -15.67
CA ALA A 91 8.16 3.42 -16.85
C ALA A 91 9.50 3.90 -17.40
N GLU A 92 10.35 2.98 -17.87
CA GLU A 92 11.65 3.34 -18.43
C GLU A 92 11.52 4.36 -19.56
N GLY A 93 12.40 5.36 -19.57
CA GLY A 93 12.39 6.44 -20.56
C GLY A 93 11.32 7.51 -20.34
N ARG A 94 10.57 7.47 -19.23
CA ARG A 94 9.53 8.46 -18.91
C ARG A 94 9.68 8.98 -17.47
N PRO A 95 9.26 10.22 -17.20
CA PRO A 95 9.16 10.71 -15.82
C PRO A 95 8.13 9.90 -15.05
N GLU A 96 8.31 9.79 -13.72
CA GLU A 96 7.32 9.21 -12.83
C GLU A 96 5.99 9.95 -12.92
N GLN A 97 4.90 9.21 -13.00
CA GLN A 97 3.53 9.74 -12.95
C GLN A 97 2.90 9.38 -11.61
N VAL A 98 2.47 10.37 -10.85
CA VAL A 98 1.64 10.18 -9.65
C VAL A 98 0.18 10.32 -10.07
N ALA A 99 -0.49 9.18 -10.26
CA ALA A 99 -1.88 9.12 -10.67
C ALA A 99 -2.82 9.15 -9.45
N LYS A 100 -3.95 9.81 -9.59
CA LYS A 100 -5.11 9.87 -8.68
C LYS A 100 -6.37 9.40 -9.40
N ALA A 101 -7.46 9.22 -8.66
CA ALA A 101 -8.73 8.75 -9.24
C ALA A 101 -9.15 9.58 -10.46
N GLY A 102 -9.48 8.90 -11.55
CA GLY A 102 -9.81 9.47 -12.87
C GLY A 102 -8.61 9.62 -13.82
N ASP A 103 -7.38 9.59 -13.32
CA ASP A 103 -6.19 9.64 -14.19
C ASP A 103 -5.98 8.31 -14.91
N SER A 104 -5.34 8.40 -16.07
CA SER A 104 -5.03 7.24 -16.91
C SER A 104 -3.58 7.28 -17.39
N TRP A 105 -3.08 6.13 -17.81
CA TRP A 105 -1.76 5.96 -18.40
C TRP A 105 -1.77 4.90 -19.48
N GLN A 106 -0.69 4.87 -20.24
CA GLN A 106 -0.38 3.82 -21.18
C GLN A 106 1.09 3.47 -21.13
N VAL A 107 1.41 2.19 -21.04
CA VAL A 107 2.76 1.64 -21.12
C VAL A 107 2.89 0.89 -22.45
N PRO A 108 3.90 1.22 -23.29
CA PRO A 108 4.14 0.52 -24.54
C PRO A 108 4.57 -0.94 -24.33
N PRO A 109 4.47 -1.78 -25.37
CA PRO A 109 4.92 -3.16 -25.32
C PRO A 109 6.36 -3.29 -24.83
N ASN A 110 6.62 -4.31 -24.00
CA ASN A 110 7.95 -4.67 -23.47
C ASN A 110 8.70 -3.55 -22.72
N THR A 111 8.02 -2.47 -22.35
CA THR A 111 8.61 -1.41 -21.52
C THR A 111 8.65 -1.86 -20.06
N VAL A 112 9.83 -1.80 -19.44
CA VAL A 112 9.98 -2.09 -18.00
C VAL A 112 9.30 -0.99 -17.20
N HIS A 113 8.41 -1.39 -16.29
CA HIS A 113 7.70 -0.45 -15.43
C HIS A 113 7.39 -1.07 -14.07
N TRP A 114 7.14 -0.21 -13.10
CA TRP A 114 6.85 -0.56 -11.70
C TRP A 114 6.03 0.54 -11.05
N GLY A 115 5.54 0.29 -9.85
CA GLY A 115 4.77 1.30 -9.14
C GLY A 115 4.65 1.05 -7.65
N LYS A 116 4.06 2.03 -6.97
CA LYS A 116 3.72 1.94 -5.55
C LYS A 116 2.40 2.62 -5.29
N ALA A 117 1.50 1.92 -4.60
CA ALA A 117 0.24 2.50 -4.16
C ALA A 117 0.44 3.47 -2.98
N GLY A 118 -0.43 4.43 -2.88
CA GLY A 118 -0.51 5.34 -1.74
C GLY A 118 -1.00 4.66 -0.45
N PRO A 119 -1.16 5.44 0.63
CA PRO A 119 -1.53 4.90 1.95
C PRO A 119 -2.94 4.29 2.00
N GLU A 120 -3.81 4.59 1.04
CA GLU A 120 -5.15 4.01 0.92
C GLU A 120 -5.21 2.85 -0.09
N GLY A 121 -4.05 2.47 -0.66
CA GLY A 121 -3.98 1.50 -1.75
C GLY A 121 -4.31 2.13 -3.10
N ALA A 122 -4.56 1.27 -4.10
CA ALA A 122 -4.99 1.67 -5.43
C ALA A 122 -5.94 0.63 -6.03
N LYS A 123 -6.98 1.10 -6.73
CA LYS A 123 -7.89 0.26 -7.51
C LYS A 123 -7.90 0.73 -8.95
N ILE A 124 -7.64 -0.18 -9.87
CA ILE A 124 -7.35 0.13 -11.26
C ILE A 124 -8.20 -0.76 -12.16
N VAL A 125 -8.73 -0.20 -13.22
CA VAL A 125 -9.18 -0.98 -14.38
C VAL A 125 -8.10 -0.91 -15.43
N ASN A 126 -7.47 -2.06 -15.71
CA ASN A 126 -6.46 -2.20 -16.76
C ASN A 126 -7.03 -2.91 -17.99
N THR A 127 -6.65 -2.40 -19.15
CA THR A 127 -6.87 -3.04 -20.44
C THR A 127 -5.53 -3.37 -21.06
N TYR A 128 -5.27 -4.64 -21.25
CA TYR A 128 -4.08 -5.15 -21.93
C TYR A 128 -4.44 -5.58 -23.35
N VAL A 129 -3.65 -5.16 -24.33
CA VAL A 129 -3.70 -5.72 -25.68
C VAL A 129 -2.39 -6.42 -25.92
N VAL A 130 -2.36 -7.74 -25.77
CA VAL A 130 -1.15 -8.54 -25.63
C VAL A 130 -1.13 -9.73 -26.58
N GLU A 131 0.06 -10.25 -26.89
CA GLU A 131 0.21 -11.45 -27.71
C GLU A 131 -0.43 -12.68 -27.03
N LYS A 132 -1.20 -13.44 -27.77
CA LYS A 132 -1.82 -14.69 -27.31
C LYS A 132 -0.78 -15.71 -26.87
N GLY A 133 -1.10 -16.43 -25.81
CA GLY A 133 -0.27 -17.53 -25.30
C GLY A 133 0.99 -17.10 -24.56
N LYS A 134 1.28 -15.83 -24.48
CA LYS A 134 2.38 -15.31 -23.64
C LYS A 134 1.89 -14.99 -22.22
N PRO A 135 2.77 -15.07 -21.21
CA PRO A 135 2.46 -14.58 -19.85
C PRO A 135 2.02 -13.11 -19.91
N LEU A 136 0.94 -12.78 -19.22
CA LEU A 136 0.42 -11.39 -19.19
C LEU A 136 1.46 -10.40 -18.65
N ALA A 137 2.24 -10.81 -17.66
CA ALA A 137 3.34 -10.02 -17.11
C ALA A 137 4.57 -10.91 -16.89
N THR A 138 5.74 -10.38 -17.20
CA THR A 138 7.04 -11.02 -16.99
C THR A 138 7.86 -10.18 -16.02
N PRO A 139 8.22 -10.70 -14.82
CA PRO A 139 9.08 -10.00 -13.89
C PRO A 139 10.45 -9.68 -14.50
N VAL A 140 11.01 -8.53 -14.11
CA VAL A 140 12.37 -8.10 -14.46
C VAL A 140 13.15 -7.91 -13.16
N PRO A 141 14.40 -8.37 -13.07
CA PRO A 141 15.26 -8.21 -11.89
C PRO A 141 15.51 -6.77 -11.48
#